data_ecdacaa99324aa86b5d0071e77a2eb78
#
_entry.id   ecdacaa99324aa86b5d0071e77a2eb78
#
_cell.length_a   1.000
_cell.length_b   1.000
_cell.length_c   1.000
_cell.angle_alpha   90.00
_cell.angle_beta   90.00
_cell.angle_gamma   90.00
#
_symmetry.space_group_name_H-M   'P 1'
#
loop_
_entity.id
_entity.type
_entity.pdbx_description
1 polymer ?
#
loop_
_entity_poly.entity_id
_entity_poly.type
_entity_poly.pdbx_seq_one_letter_code
_entity_poly.pdbx_strand_id
1 'polypeptide(L)'
;MTAAVNTTPGLASRLVNGVLSIKPLADLAKHQAREMMIKRAEKIGVHWRQDAQALLARNWDAELFSVQNPDLVYPKYYLTSFHAYEKGNMSWEAATEVEVAARAVHAGIWPEAGAEGDAKLRESYHEIVKSQITQAPQNIVDLGCSVGMSTFAIQDIYPQANTVGVDLSPYFLAVAQYRSQQKQAELSTQKSPTWVHAAAESTGLPGNAFDLVSIFLVCHELPQKATMEIFREARRLLRPGGHLAIMDMNPQSEIYAKMPPYILTLLKSTEPYLDEYFGLDIEQALLDSGFAQPTITCNTPRHRTVVAEAINSQV
;
A
#
# COMPACT_ATOMS: atom_id res chain seq x y z
N MET A 1 -22.16 -6.96 13.45
CA MET A 1 -23.22 -6.27 12.69
C MET A 1 -22.55 -5.39 11.68
N THR A 2 -22.46 -5.87 10.45
CA THR A 2 -21.88 -5.17 9.31
C THR A 2 -22.78 -3.98 8.97
N ALA A 3 -22.32 -2.78 9.23
CA ALA A 3 -22.94 -1.58 8.67
C ALA A 3 -22.61 -1.53 7.18
N ALA A 4 -23.35 -2.28 6.38
CA ALA A 4 -23.34 -2.12 4.93
C ALA A 4 -23.82 -0.70 4.64
N VAL A 5 -22.92 0.16 4.15
CA VAL A 5 -23.25 1.49 3.64
C VAL A 5 -23.93 1.32 2.28
N ASN A 6 -25.11 0.70 2.30
CA ASN A 6 -26.04 0.68 1.17
C ASN A 6 -26.98 1.88 1.29
N THR A 7 -26.43 3.08 1.08
CA THR A 7 -27.26 4.27 0.89
C THR A 7 -27.41 4.51 -0.60
N THR A 8 -28.66 4.51 -1.06
CA THR A 8 -29.01 5.00 -2.42
C THR A 8 -28.32 6.35 -2.63
N PRO A 9 -27.55 6.56 -3.70
CA PRO A 9 -26.79 7.78 -3.91
C PRO A 9 -27.72 9.00 -3.84
N GLY A 10 -27.44 9.91 -2.89
CA GLY A 10 -28.16 11.17 -2.78
C GLY A 10 -28.00 12.05 -4.03
N LEU A 11 -28.80 13.12 -4.16
CA LEU A 11 -28.71 14.03 -5.31
C LEU A 11 -27.29 14.55 -5.58
N ALA A 12 -26.54 14.89 -4.52
CA ALA A 12 -25.16 15.35 -4.65
C ALA A 12 -24.24 14.26 -5.22
N SER A 13 -24.36 13.00 -4.78
CA SER A 13 -23.58 11.88 -5.34
C SER A 13 -23.97 11.57 -6.79
N ARG A 14 -25.25 11.71 -7.16
CA ARG A 14 -25.70 11.56 -8.55
C ARG A 14 -25.14 12.66 -9.44
N LEU A 15 -25.06 13.90 -8.96
CA LEU A 15 -24.43 15.00 -9.68
C LEU A 15 -22.92 14.77 -9.86
N VAL A 16 -22.22 14.35 -8.79
CA VAL A 16 -20.79 14.00 -8.88
C VAL A 16 -20.57 12.87 -9.87
N ASN A 17 -21.37 11.79 -9.81
CA ASN A 17 -21.28 10.70 -10.78
C ASN A 17 -21.58 11.17 -12.21
N GLY A 18 -22.54 12.06 -12.40
CA GLY A 18 -22.85 12.68 -13.69
C GLY A 18 -21.68 13.48 -14.25
N VAL A 19 -21.00 14.26 -13.41
CA VAL A 19 -19.81 15.02 -13.80
C VAL A 19 -18.64 14.07 -14.12
N LEU A 20 -18.41 13.06 -13.29
CA LEU A 20 -17.32 12.08 -13.47
C LEU A 20 -17.55 11.15 -14.66
N SER A 21 -18.80 10.98 -15.14
CA SER A 21 -19.07 10.21 -16.35
C SER A 21 -18.69 10.95 -17.66
N ILE A 22 -18.47 12.26 -17.58
CA ILE A 22 -18.06 13.09 -18.70
C ILE A 22 -16.54 13.25 -18.66
N LYS A 23 -15.80 12.50 -19.48
CA LYS A 23 -14.34 12.39 -19.43
C LYS A 23 -13.62 13.76 -19.29
N PRO A 24 -13.89 14.83 -20.08
CA PRO A 24 -13.22 16.13 -19.90
C PRO A 24 -13.45 16.77 -18.53
N LEU A 25 -14.64 16.58 -17.92
CA LEU A 25 -14.95 17.12 -16.60
C LEU A 25 -14.31 16.30 -15.51
N ALA A 26 -14.25 15.00 -15.67
CA ALA A 26 -13.52 14.11 -14.78
C ALA A 26 -12.03 14.42 -14.74
N ASP A 27 -11.42 14.61 -15.90
CA ASP A 27 -10.00 14.96 -16.04
C ASP A 27 -9.71 16.34 -15.40
N LEU A 28 -10.58 17.33 -15.60
CA LEU A 28 -10.47 18.63 -14.92
C LEU A 28 -10.59 18.50 -13.41
N ALA A 29 -11.55 17.72 -12.91
CA ALA A 29 -11.74 17.51 -11.47
C ALA A 29 -10.53 16.80 -10.84
N LYS A 30 -9.98 15.77 -11.50
CA LYS A 30 -8.75 15.07 -11.08
C LYS A 30 -7.55 16.03 -11.05
N HIS A 31 -7.39 16.84 -12.10
CA HIS A 31 -6.32 17.83 -12.15
C HIS A 31 -6.42 18.85 -11.01
N GLN A 32 -7.61 19.38 -10.74
CA GLN A 32 -7.82 20.32 -9.62
C GLN A 32 -7.56 19.67 -8.27
N ALA A 33 -8.01 18.42 -8.06
CA ALA A 33 -7.75 17.68 -6.82
C ALA A 33 -6.24 17.48 -6.62
N ARG A 34 -5.51 17.07 -7.67
CA ARG A 34 -4.05 16.93 -7.65
C ARG A 34 -3.35 18.25 -7.31
N GLU A 35 -3.74 19.35 -7.95
CA GLU A 35 -3.19 20.68 -7.66
C GLU A 35 -3.44 21.13 -6.21
N MET A 36 -4.61 20.81 -5.64
CA MET A 36 -4.88 21.07 -4.22
C MET A 36 -3.97 20.25 -3.31
N MET A 37 -3.71 18.99 -3.63
CA MET A 37 -2.79 18.14 -2.87
C MET A 37 -1.35 18.67 -2.94
N ILE A 38 -0.88 19.04 -4.12
CA ILE A 38 0.45 19.63 -4.32
C ILE A 38 0.59 20.91 -3.50
N LYS A 39 -0.38 21.83 -3.58
CA LYS A 39 -0.36 23.07 -2.78
C LYS A 39 -0.35 22.78 -1.27
N ARG A 40 -1.04 21.75 -0.83
CA ARG A 40 -1.02 21.33 0.58
C ARG A 40 0.36 20.78 0.96
N ALA A 41 0.96 19.91 0.11
CA ALA A 41 2.28 19.37 0.30
C ALA A 41 3.35 20.47 0.46
N GLU A 42 3.36 21.44 -0.47
CA GLU A 42 4.28 22.56 -0.43
C GLU A 42 4.16 23.39 0.88
N LYS A 43 2.94 23.58 1.39
CA LYS A 43 2.69 24.31 2.65
C LYS A 43 3.27 23.63 3.89
N ILE A 44 3.43 22.30 3.85
CA ILE A 44 3.98 21.50 4.96
C ILE A 44 5.45 21.15 4.75
N GLY A 45 6.12 21.75 3.75
CA GLY A 45 7.53 21.56 3.46
C GLY A 45 7.85 20.31 2.63
N VAL A 46 6.85 19.69 1.99
CA VAL A 46 7.05 18.62 1.00
C VAL A 46 7.16 19.25 -0.38
N HIS A 47 8.36 19.27 -0.96
CA HIS A 47 8.64 19.90 -2.25
C HIS A 47 8.22 19.03 -3.43
N TRP A 48 6.91 18.76 -3.55
CA TRP A 48 6.34 17.79 -4.49
C TRP A 48 6.89 17.96 -5.92
N ARG A 49 6.74 19.15 -6.49
CA ARG A 49 7.16 19.38 -7.88
C ARG A 49 8.66 19.22 -8.09
N GLN A 50 9.45 19.75 -7.16
CA GLN A 50 10.91 19.68 -7.23
C GLN A 50 11.39 18.24 -7.11
N ASP A 51 10.92 17.50 -6.12
CA ASP A 51 11.35 16.13 -5.83
C ASP A 51 10.92 15.17 -6.94
N ALA A 52 9.66 15.26 -7.39
CA ALA A 52 9.15 14.44 -8.49
C ALA A 52 9.88 14.75 -9.81
N GLN A 53 10.14 16.02 -10.13
CA GLN A 53 10.85 16.41 -11.34
C GLN A 53 12.32 15.96 -11.29
N ALA A 54 12.98 16.04 -10.16
CA ALA A 54 14.36 15.56 -9.98
C ALA A 54 14.46 14.06 -10.26
N LEU A 55 13.51 13.27 -9.77
CA LEU A 55 13.44 11.84 -10.08
C LEU A 55 13.09 11.58 -11.55
N LEU A 56 12.10 12.29 -12.09
CA LEU A 56 11.66 12.09 -13.49
C LEU A 56 12.75 12.42 -14.52
N ALA A 57 13.65 13.37 -14.19
CA ALA A 57 14.74 13.77 -15.07
C ALA A 57 15.92 12.79 -15.13
N ARG A 58 15.92 11.74 -14.29
CA ARG A 58 17.00 10.74 -14.27
C ARG A 58 16.88 9.77 -15.45
N ASN A 59 18.03 9.19 -15.84
CA ASN A 59 18.05 7.96 -16.61
C ASN A 59 17.83 6.77 -15.65
N TRP A 60 16.82 5.95 -15.94
CA TRP A 60 16.40 4.82 -15.13
C TRP A 60 16.73 3.45 -15.75
N ASP A 61 17.41 3.42 -16.89
CA ASP A 61 17.65 2.18 -17.66
C ASP A 61 18.34 1.09 -16.83
N ALA A 62 19.33 1.47 -16.03
CA ALA A 62 20.12 0.53 -15.24
C ALA A 62 19.27 -0.07 -14.09
N GLU A 63 18.58 0.76 -13.32
CA GLU A 63 17.73 0.31 -12.22
C GLU A 63 16.56 -0.52 -12.74
N LEU A 64 15.88 -0.06 -13.80
CA LEU A 64 14.79 -0.79 -14.44
C LEU A 64 15.23 -2.16 -14.93
N PHE A 65 16.35 -2.22 -15.66
CA PHE A 65 16.92 -3.49 -16.16
C PHE A 65 17.24 -4.46 -15.02
N SER A 66 17.71 -3.95 -13.89
CA SER A 66 18.11 -4.79 -12.74
C SER A 66 16.95 -5.43 -11.99
N VAL A 67 15.74 -4.85 -12.08
CA VAL A 67 14.57 -5.32 -11.33
C VAL A 67 13.48 -5.94 -12.21
N GLN A 68 13.42 -5.57 -13.49
CA GLN A 68 12.32 -5.97 -14.37
C GLN A 68 12.35 -7.47 -14.69
N ASN A 69 11.21 -8.14 -14.51
CA ASN A 69 10.93 -9.47 -15.05
C ASN A 69 10.17 -9.29 -16.38
N PRO A 70 10.79 -9.56 -17.55
CA PRO A 70 10.15 -9.34 -18.85
C PRO A 70 9.04 -10.36 -19.15
N ASP A 71 9.01 -11.50 -18.46
CA ASP A 71 8.06 -12.58 -18.70
C ASP A 71 6.79 -12.44 -17.83
N LEU A 72 6.70 -11.39 -17.00
CA LEU A 72 5.57 -11.20 -16.10
C LEU A 72 4.29 -10.83 -16.86
N VAL A 73 3.25 -11.61 -16.62
CA VAL A 73 1.89 -11.33 -17.14
C VAL A 73 1.11 -10.55 -16.10
N TYR A 74 0.71 -9.34 -16.45
CA TYR A 74 -0.02 -8.46 -15.53
C TYR A 74 -1.49 -8.87 -15.41
N PRO A 75 -2.04 -8.91 -14.20
CA PRO A 75 -3.47 -9.10 -14.00
C PRO A 75 -4.23 -7.87 -14.52
N LYS A 76 -5.43 -8.10 -15.08
CA LYS A 76 -6.23 -7.04 -15.71
C LYS A 76 -6.56 -5.90 -14.76
N TYR A 77 -6.79 -6.19 -13.49
CA TYR A 77 -7.13 -5.18 -12.48
C TYR A 77 -6.00 -4.16 -12.27
N TYR A 78 -4.74 -4.56 -12.50
CA TYR A 78 -3.58 -3.70 -12.32
C TYR A 78 -3.32 -2.74 -13.50
N LEU A 79 -3.84 -3.07 -14.67
CA LEU A 79 -3.65 -2.28 -15.91
C LEU A 79 -4.70 -1.16 -16.08
N THR A 80 -5.44 -0.86 -15.04
CA THR A 80 -6.48 0.19 -15.06
C THR A 80 -5.93 1.53 -14.58
N SER A 81 -6.63 2.61 -14.94
CA SER A 81 -6.35 3.94 -14.38
C SER A 81 -6.57 3.90 -12.85
N PHE A 82 -5.60 4.40 -12.08
CA PHE A 82 -5.58 4.33 -10.64
C PHE A 82 -5.07 5.65 -10.02
N HIS A 83 -5.56 6.00 -8.83
CA HIS A 83 -5.29 7.28 -8.16
C HIS A 83 -5.65 8.48 -9.05
N ALA A 84 -4.80 9.13 -9.71
CA ALA A 84 -5.06 10.19 -10.68
C ALA A 84 -4.27 9.96 -11.98
N TYR A 85 -3.60 8.82 -12.09
CA TYR A 85 -2.74 8.49 -13.21
C TYR A 85 -3.49 7.67 -14.25
N GLU A 86 -3.42 8.11 -15.51
CA GLU A 86 -4.10 7.44 -16.63
C GLU A 86 -3.60 6.00 -16.84
N LYS A 87 -2.30 5.78 -16.64
CA LYS A 87 -1.66 4.45 -16.72
C LYS A 87 -1.57 3.74 -15.37
N GLY A 88 -2.26 4.25 -14.35
CA GLY A 88 -2.17 3.71 -13.00
C GLY A 88 -0.72 3.65 -12.50
N ASN A 89 -0.41 2.60 -11.78
CA ASN A 89 0.93 2.35 -11.21
C ASN A 89 1.98 1.96 -12.27
N MET A 90 1.58 1.79 -13.54
CA MET A 90 2.47 1.43 -14.66
C MET A 90 3.02 2.66 -15.37
N SER A 91 3.54 3.64 -14.63
CA SER A 91 4.11 4.87 -15.18
C SER A 91 5.22 5.45 -14.32
N TRP A 92 6.16 6.15 -14.96
CA TRP A 92 7.18 6.92 -14.26
C TRP A 92 6.59 8.07 -13.44
N GLU A 93 5.50 8.67 -13.90
CA GLU A 93 4.80 9.72 -13.17
C GLU A 93 4.35 9.22 -11.80
N ALA A 94 3.67 8.07 -11.74
CA ALA A 94 3.26 7.46 -10.48
C ALA A 94 4.47 7.10 -9.60
N ALA A 95 5.52 6.49 -10.17
CA ALA A 95 6.70 6.06 -9.44
C ALA A 95 7.51 7.22 -8.82
N THR A 96 7.55 8.36 -9.49
CA THR A 96 8.31 9.52 -9.02
C THR A 96 7.52 10.40 -8.04
N GLU A 97 6.20 10.25 -7.97
CA GLU A 97 5.33 11.06 -7.12
C GLU A 97 4.82 10.34 -5.86
N VAL A 98 4.83 9.02 -5.81
CA VAL A 98 4.20 8.26 -4.72
C VAL A 98 4.72 8.62 -3.33
N GLU A 99 6.03 8.90 -3.16
CA GLU A 99 6.60 9.30 -1.86
C GLU A 99 6.04 10.65 -1.39
N VAL A 100 6.06 11.65 -2.26
CA VAL A 100 5.57 13.00 -1.91
C VAL A 100 4.05 13.00 -1.75
N ALA A 101 3.34 12.19 -2.52
CA ALA A 101 1.90 11.98 -2.38
C ALA A 101 1.53 11.35 -1.03
N ALA A 102 2.23 10.29 -0.62
CA ALA A 102 2.04 9.65 0.68
C ALA A 102 2.25 10.64 1.84
N ARG A 103 3.34 11.40 1.82
CA ARG A 103 3.61 12.44 2.83
C ARG A 103 2.50 13.49 2.89
N ALA A 104 2.00 13.95 1.73
CA ALA A 104 0.93 14.94 1.67
C ALA A 104 -0.42 14.41 2.20
N VAL A 105 -0.76 13.15 1.88
CA VAL A 105 -2.00 12.51 2.32
C VAL A 105 -1.96 12.23 3.83
N HIS A 106 -0.88 11.64 4.32
CA HIS A 106 -0.78 11.20 5.71
C HIS A 106 -0.53 12.36 6.69
N ALA A 107 -0.02 13.51 6.24
CA ALA A 107 0.04 14.73 7.04
C ALA A 107 -1.33 15.15 7.62
N GLY A 108 -2.42 14.74 6.99
CA GLY A 108 -3.77 15.01 7.49
C GLY A 108 -4.21 14.14 8.67
N ILE A 109 -3.44 13.10 9.01
CA ILE A 109 -3.73 12.21 10.15
C ILE A 109 -3.28 12.88 11.44
N TRP A 110 -2.07 13.45 11.43
CA TRP A 110 -1.49 14.21 12.53
C TRP A 110 -1.06 15.60 12.02
N PRO A 111 -1.96 16.59 12.04
CA PRO A 111 -1.68 17.93 11.48
C PRO A 111 -0.44 18.60 12.08
N GLU A 112 -0.15 18.31 13.34
CA GLU A 112 1.02 18.82 14.07
C GLU A 112 2.35 18.20 13.59
N ALA A 113 2.30 17.02 12.96
CA ALA A 113 3.48 16.34 12.44
C ALA A 113 3.87 16.82 11.03
N GLY A 114 2.96 17.48 10.31
CA GLY A 114 3.23 17.95 8.96
C GLY A 114 3.74 16.84 8.04
N ALA A 115 4.89 17.03 7.43
CA ALA A 115 5.52 16.07 6.52
C ALA A 115 5.87 14.71 7.16
N GLU A 116 6.02 14.66 8.49
CA GLU A 116 6.33 13.44 9.25
C GLU A 116 5.11 12.54 9.49
N GLY A 117 3.92 12.94 9.04
CA GLY A 117 2.70 12.16 9.21
C GLY A 117 2.77 10.75 8.60
N ASP A 118 3.47 10.58 7.47
CA ASP A 118 3.70 9.26 6.85
C ASP A 118 4.62 8.39 7.70
N ALA A 119 5.72 8.94 8.21
CA ALA A 119 6.64 8.21 9.10
C ALA A 119 5.92 7.75 10.38
N LYS A 120 5.13 8.62 11.01
CA LYS A 120 4.30 8.28 12.17
C LYS A 120 3.27 7.19 11.88
N LEU A 121 2.68 7.17 10.68
CA LEU A 121 1.74 6.11 10.30
C LEU A 121 2.44 4.75 10.27
N ARG A 122 3.64 4.68 9.69
CA ARG A 122 4.46 3.46 9.64
C ARG A 122 4.92 3.05 11.04
N GLU A 123 5.37 4.00 11.85
CA GLU A 123 5.75 3.75 13.25
C GLU A 123 4.58 3.13 14.02
N SER A 124 3.37 3.70 13.94
CA SER A 124 2.18 3.17 14.61
C SER A 124 1.84 1.73 14.21
N TYR A 125 2.05 1.38 12.94
CA TYR A 125 1.92 0.01 12.46
C TYR A 125 2.97 -0.92 13.09
N HIS A 126 4.21 -0.51 13.04
CA HIS A 126 5.32 -1.33 13.55
C HIS A 126 5.29 -1.53 15.06
N GLU A 127 4.81 -0.56 15.83
CA GLU A 127 4.60 -0.71 17.28
C GLU A 127 3.58 -1.81 17.58
N ILE A 128 2.46 -1.85 16.83
CA ILE A 128 1.46 -2.90 16.97
C ILE A 128 2.05 -4.26 16.59
N VAL A 129 2.73 -4.35 15.45
CA VAL A 129 3.38 -5.59 15.00
C VAL A 129 4.37 -6.10 16.04
N LYS A 130 5.25 -5.25 16.57
CA LYS A 130 6.21 -5.61 17.62
C LYS A 130 5.54 -6.09 18.90
N SER A 131 4.39 -5.54 19.25
CA SER A 131 3.68 -5.94 20.48
C SER A 131 3.07 -7.35 20.39
N GLN A 132 2.90 -7.88 19.19
CA GLN A 132 2.24 -9.16 18.92
C GLN A 132 3.21 -10.26 18.49
N ILE A 133 4.36 -9.90 17.92
CA ILE A 133 5.39 -10.85 17.50
C ILE A 133 6.44 -10.97 18.61
N THR A 134 6.53 -12.16 19.22
CA THR A 134 7.43 -12.39 20.37
C THR A 134 8.90 -12.55 20.01
N GLN A 135 9.18 -12.98 18.77
CA GLN A 135 10.54 -13.19 18.25
C GLN A 135 10.80 -12.28 17.05
N ALA A 136 11.92 -11.59 17.06
CA ALA A 136 12.31 -10.73 15.93
C ALA A 136 12.41 -11.57 14.63
N PRO A 137 11.68 -11.20 13.57
CA PRO A 137 11.70 -11.92 12.31
C PRO A 137 13.09 -11.82 11.64
N GLN A 138 13.55 -12.92 11.06
CA GLN A 138 14.82 -13.00 10.35
C GLN A 138 14.64 -12.89 8.83
N ASN A 139 13.49 -13.33 8.31
CA ASN A 139 13.15 -13.25 6.91
C ASN A 139 11.77 -12.59 6.77
N ILE A 140 11.73 -11.47 6.07
CA ILE A 140 10.55 -10.63 5.93
C ILE A 140 10.24 -10.43 4.45
N VAL A 141 8.98 -10.50 4.07
CA VAL A 141 8.52 -10.07 2.75
C VAL A 141 7.45 -8.99 2.88
N ASP A 142 7.58 -7.93 2.08
CA ASP A 142 6.67 -6.80 1.99
C ASP A 142 5.95 -6.86 0.64
N LEU A 143 4.66 -7.21 0.63
CA LEU A 143 3.86 -7.41 -0.57
C LEU A 143 3.15 -6.11 -0.97
N GLY A 144 3.35 -5.67 -2.21
CA GLY A 144 2.93 -4.36 -2.70
C GLY A 144 3.82 -3.24 -2.14
N CYS A 145 5.13 -3.46 -2.19
CA CYS A 145 6.11 -2.58 -1.54
C CYS A 145 6.28 -1.20 -2.20
N SER A 146 5.72 -0.99 -3.40
CA SER A 146 5.85 0.25 -4.16
C SER A 146 7.33 0.68 -4.31
N VAL A 147 7.67 1.92 -4.04
CA VAL A 147 9.06 2.44 -4.05
C VAL A 147 9.85 2.11 -2.78
N GLY A 148 9.37 1.16 -1.98
CA GLY A 148 10.08 0.61 -0.84
C GLY A 148 9.91 1.36 0.48
N MET A 149 9.02 2.35 0.59
CA MET A 149 8.88 3.14 1.83
C MET A 149 8.56 2.27 3.06
N SER A 150 7.64 1.30 2.94
CA SER A 150 7.30 0.34 4.01
C SER A 150 8.45 -0.64 4.24
N THR A 151 9.06 -1.14 3.16
CA THR A 151 10.18 -2.08 3.22
C THR A 151 11.39 -1.49 3.95
N PHE A 152 11.75 -0.23 3.66
CA PHE A 152 12.83 0.45 4.37
C PHE A 152 12.50 0.68 5.84
N ALA A 153 11.27 1.08 6.16
CA ALA A 153 10.85 1.26 7.54
C ALA A 153 10.90 -0.05 8.36
N ILE A 154 10.52 -1.19 7.76
CA ILE A 154 10.69 -2.52 8.36
C ILE A 154 12.17 -2.85 8.55
N GLN A 155 13.00 -2.59 7.54
CA GLN A 155 14.44 -2.85 7.59
C GLN A 155 15.14 -2.02 8.67
N ASP A 156 14.72 -0.78 8.89
CA ASP A 156 15.27 0.07 9.94
C ASP A 156 14.94 -0.49 11.34
N ILE A 157 13.80 -1.18 11.49
CA ILE A 157 13.40 -1.83 12.76
C ILE A 157 14.10 -3.18 12.97
N TYR A 158 14.29 -3.94 11.91
CA TYR A 158 14.94 -5.25 11.91
C TYR A 158 16.19 -5.24 11.02
N PRO A 159 17.25 -4.50 11.39
CA PRO A 159 18.39 -4.21 10.50
C PRO A 159 19.19 -5.45 10.08
N GLN A 160 19.04 -6.57 10.78
CA GLN A 160 19.69 -7.85 10.48
C GLN A 160 18.79 -8.83 9.70
N ALA A 161 17.51 -8.50 9.51
CA ALA A 161 16.61 -9.34 8.74
C ALA A 161 16.95 -9.33 7.25
N ASN A 162 16.67 -10.43 6.57
CA ASN A 162 16.64 -10.48 5.11
C ASN A 162 15.24 -10.00 4.69
N THR A 163 15.18 -8.83 4.07
CA THR A 163 13.92 -8.22 3.65
C THR A 163 13.78 -8.27 2.13
N VAL A 164 12.61 -8.70 1.67
CA VAL A 164 12.25 -8.77 0.26
C VAL A 164 11.04 -7.87 0.02
N GLY A 165 11.13 -6.92 -0.90
CA GLY A 165 9.99 -6.15 -1.39
C GLY A 165 9.48 -6.73 -2.71
N VAL A 166 8.17 -6.95 -2.81
CA VAL A 166 7.52 -7.47 -4.01
C VAL A 166 6.54 -6.43 -4.54
N ASP A 167 6.61 -6.09 -5.82
CA ASP A 167 5.66 -5.20 -6.48
C ASP A 167 5.45 -5.56 -7.95
N LEU A 168 4.27 -5.25 -8.47
CA LEU A 168 3.92 -5.42 -9.88
C LEU A 168 4.46 -4.33 -10.79
N SER A 169 4.83 -3.15 -10.25
CA SER A 169 5.37 -2.06 -11.06
C SER A 169 6.90 -2.10 -11.12
N PRO A 170 7.49 -2.37 -12.28
CA PRO A 170 8.94 -2.30 -12.44
C PRO A 170 9.45 -0.86 -12.28
N TYR A 171 8.59 0.14 -12.54
CA TYR A 171 8.92 1.56 -12.34
C TYR A 171 9.08 1.88 -10.85
N PHE A 172 8.17 1.37 -10.01
CA PHE A 172 8.27 1.50 -8.56
C PHE A 172 9.53 0.81 -8.03
N LEU A 173 9.77 -0.42 -8.47
CA LEU A 173 10.95 -1.17 -8.04
C LEU A 173 12.27 -0.54 -8.52
N ALA A 174 12.30 0.11 -9.67
CA ALA A 174 13.48 0.85 -10.12
C ALA A 174 13.78 2.03 -9.17
N VAL A 175 12.77 2.76 -8.71
CA VAL A 175 12.93 3.80 -7.70
C VAL A 175 13.36 3.20 -6.36
N ALA A 176 12.78 2.07 -5.94
CA ALA A 176 13.17 1.36 -4.72
C ALA A 176 14.63 0.92 -4.76
N GLN A 177 15.09 0.37 -5.90
CA GLN A 177 16.48 -0.01 -6.12
C GLN A 177 17.42 1.19 -6.00
N TYR A 178 17.07 2.31 -6.60
CA TYR A 178 17.84 3.56 -6.47
C TYR A 178 17.94 4.03 -5.02
N ARG A 179 16.81 3.99 -4.29
CA ARG A 179 16.79 4.35 -2.86
C ARG A 179 17.65 3.40 -2.01
N SER A 180 17.66 2.10 -2.35
CA SER A 180 18.58 1.15 -1.71
C SER A 180 20.04 1.53 -1.89
N GLN A 181 20.44 1.91 -3.11
CA GLN A 181 21.81 2.33 -3.40
C GLN A 181 22.19 3.59 -2.61
N GLN A 182 21.29 4.57 -2.48
CA GLN A 182 21.51 5.76 -1.67
C GLN A 182 21.70 5.41 -0.18
N LYS A 183 20.78 4.62 0.39
CA LYS A 183 20.86 4.21 1.80
C LYS A 183 22.12 3.39 2.10
N GLN A 184 22.52 2.50 1.21
CA GLN A 184 23.72 1.68 1.39
C GLN A 184 25.01 2.51 1.39
N ALA A 185 25.04 3.60 0.63
CA ALA A 185 26.17 4.53 0.66
C ALA A 185 26.29 5.27 2.00
N GLU A 186 25.16 5.49 2.68
CA GLU A 186 25.09 6.17 3.99
C GLU A 186 25.26 5.22 5.17
N LEU A 187 24.74 4.00 5.09
CA LEU A 187 24.62 3.02 6.19
C LEU A 187 25.28 1.68 5.80
N SER A 188 26.59 1.58 5.96
CA SER A 188 27.37 0.40 5.55
C SER A 188 27.12 -0.89 6.37
N THR A 189 26.45 -0.81 7.51
CA THR A 189 26.25 -1.94 8.45
C THR A 189 24.87 -2.62 8.37
N GLN A 190 23.92 -2.02 7.66
CA GLN A 190 22.57 -2.53 7.51
C GLN A 190 22.46 -3.39 6.24
N LYS A 191 21.68 -4.48 6.31
CA LYS A 191 21.35 -5.24 5.10
C LYS A 191 20.44 -4.41 4.18
N SER A 192 20.69 -4.47 2.88
CA SER A 192 19.81 -3.86 1.90
C SER A 192 18.67 -4.81 1.54
N PRO A 193 17.42 -4.31 1.38
CA PRO A 193 16.34 -5.09 0.83
C PRO A 193 16.66 -5.60 -0.58
N THR A 194 16.05 -6.73 -0.96
CA THR A 194 16.01 -7.23 -2.33
C THR A 194 14.64 -6.97 -2.94
N TRP A 195 14.59 -6.74 -4.26
CA TRP A 195 13.38 -6.37 -4.97
C TRP A 195 12.97 -7.47 -5.94
N VAL A 196 11.69 -7.83 -5.94
CA VAL A 196 11.12 -8.89 -6.79
C VAL A 196 9.95 -8.33 -7.58
N HIS A 197 10.09 -8.32 -8.90
CA HIS A 197 9.04 -7.91 -9.82
C HIS A 197 8.10 -9.08 -10.08
N ALA A 198 7.03 -9.16 -9.30
CA ALA A 198 6.02 -10.22 -9.34
C ALA A 198 4.66 -9.74 -8.82
N ALA A 199 3.62 -10.50 -9.12
CA ALA A 199 2.31 -10.31 -8.50
C ALA A 199 2.35 -10.78 -7.04
N ALA A 200 1.71 -10.03 -6.14
CA ALA A 200 1.65 -10.39 -4.72
C ALA A 200 0.87 -11.70 -4.47
N GLU A 201 -0.05 -12.06 -5.35
CA GLU A 201 -0.78 -13.34 -5.33
C GLU A 201 0.02 -14.52 -5.91
N SER A 202 1.20 -14.27 -6.52
CA SER A 202 2.06 -15.31 -7.12
C SER A 202 3.50 -14.82 -7.21
N THR A 203 4.18 -14.77 -6.06
CA THR A 203 5.49 -14.14 -5.93
C THR A 203 6.65 -14.93 -6.53
N GLY A 204 6.48 -16.23 -6.71
CA GLY A 204 7.57 -17.16 -7.09
C GLY A 204 8.59 -17.39 -5.97
N LEU A 205 8.43 -16.79 -4.80
CA LEU A 205 9.31 -16.98 -3.66
C LEU A 205 9.11 -18.35 -2.99
N PRO A 206 10.11 -18.89 -2.28
CA PRO A 206 10.02 -20.18 -1.62
C PRO A 206 8.96 -20.18 -0.51
N GLY A 207 8.18 -21.27 -0.44
CA GLY A 207 7.21 -21.47 0.65
C GLY A 207 7.88 -21.80 1.97
N ASN A 208 7.19 -21.51 3.09
CA ASN A 208 7.67 -21.74 4.46
C ASN A 208 9.07 -21.13 4.73
N ALA A 209 9.37 -19.99 4.13
CA ALA A 209 10.68 -19.37 4.19
C ALA A 209 10.71 -18.07 5.02
N PHE A 210 9.55 -17.49 5.29
CA PHE A 210 9.42 -16.19 5.92
C PHE A 210 8.83 -16.27 7.33
N ASP A 211 9.26 -15.36 8.19
CA ASP A 211 8.75 -15.19 9.56
C ASP A 211 7.65 -14.14 9.61
N LEU A 212 7.72 -13.14 8.72
CA LEU A 212 6.77 -12.04 8.61
C LEU A 212 6.46 -11.75 7.15
N VAL A 213 5.18 -11.69 6.83
CA VAL A 213 4.64 -11.07 5.62
C VAL A 213 3.99 -9.76 6.02
N SER A 214 4.37 -8.66 5.39
CA SER A 214 3.81 -7.32 5.58
C SER A 214 3.02 -6.90 4.36
N ILE A 215 1.87 -6.26 4.57
CA ILE A 215 1.04 -5.62 3.54
C ILE A 215 0.65 -4.24 4.07
N PHE A 216 1.10 -3.18 3.41
CA PHE A 216 0.91 -1.82 3.90
C PHE A 216 0.17 -0.95 2.88
N LEU A 217 -1.11 -0.66 3.14
CA LEU A 217 -1.99 0.15 2.29
C LEU A 217 -2.14 -0.40 0.86
N VAL A 218 -2.44 -1.69 0.72
CA VAL A 218 -2.57 -2.37 -0.57
C VAL A 218 -3.97 -2.97 -0.78
N CYS A 219 -4.58 -3.54 0.27
CA CYS A 219 -5.82 -4.31 0.09
C CYS A 219 -7.00 -3.47 -0.42
N HIS A 220 -7.04 -2.17 -0.06
CA HIS A 220 -8.10 -1.27 -0.52
C HIS A 220 -8.01 -0.94 -2.02
N GLU A 221 -6.86 -1.21 -2.65
CA GLU A 221 -6.61 -1.01 -4.08
C GLU A 221 -7.00 -2.23 -4.94
N LEU A 222 -7.42 -3.34 -4.32
CA LEU A 222 -7.54 -4.64 -4.98
C LEU A 222 -8.97 -5.17 -4.99
N PRO A 223 -9.38 -5.90 -6.05
CA PRO A 223 -10.61 -6.69 -6.00
C PRO A 223 -10.49 -7.77 -4.91
N GLN A 224 -11.61 -8.13 -4.26
CA GLN A 224 -11.64 -9.13 -3.19
C GLN A 224 -10.96 -10.44 -3.58
N LYS A 225 -11.15 -10.88 -4.84
CA LYS A 225 -10.53 -12.10 -5.34
C LYS A 225 -9.00 -12.04 -5.25
N ALA A 226 -8.39 -10.94 -5.68
CA ALA A 226 -6.94 -10.77 -5.61
C ALA A 226 -6.46 -10.72 -4.14
N THR A 227 -7.18 -10.01 -3.28
CA THR A 227 -6.88 -9.97 -1.84
C THR A 227 -6.88 -11.37 -1.22
N MET A 228 -7.88 -12.20 -1.53
CA MET A 228 -7.94 -13.58 -1.06
C MET A 228 -6.78 -14.45 -1.59
N GLU A 229 -6.39 -14.27 -2.83
CA GLU A 229 -5.24 -14.96 -3.44
C GLU A 229 -3.93 -14.52 -2.78
N ILE A 230 -3.77 -13.23 -2.47
CA ILE A 230 -2.61 -12.71 -1.72
C ILE A 230 -2.56 -13.30 -0.30
N PHE A 231 -3.68 -13.44 0.40
CA PHE A 231 -3.67 -14.07 1.72
C PHE A 231 -3.24 -15.53 1.67
N ARG A 232 -3.65 -16.29 0.64
CA ARG A 232 -3.19 -17.68 0.42
C ARG A 232 -1.71 -17.72 0.09
N GLU A 233 -1.23 -16.81 -0.74
CA GLU A 233 0.21 -16.70 -1.03
C GLU A 233 1.01 -16.32 0.22
N ALA A 234 0.55 -15.35 1.00
CA ALA A 234 1.16 -15.00 2.29
C ALA A 234 1.24 -16.22 3.22
N ARG A 235 0.16 -17.01 3.31
CA ARG A 235 0.16 -18.27 4.09
C ARG A 235 1.17 -19.28 3.56
N ARG A 236 1.30 -19.42 2.25
CA ARG A 236 2.29 -20.30 1.61
C ARG A 236 3.73 -19.87 1.91
N LEU A 237 3.99 -18.58 1.91
CA LEU A 237 5.32 -18.00 2.17
C LEU A 237 5.74 -18.17 3.63
N LEU A 238 4.80 -18.04 4.56
CA LEU A 238 5.06 -18.10 6.00
C LEU A 238 5.34 -19.51 6.46
N ARG A 239 6.37 -19.67 7.28
CA ARG A 239 6.55 -20.87 8.08
C ARG A 239 5.49 -20.97 9.17
N PRO A 240 5.20 -22.16 9.69
CA PRO A 240 4.31 -22.31 10.83
C PRO A 240 4.74 -21.42 12.00
N GLY A 241 3.80 -20.70 12.62
CA GLY A 241 4.08 -19.70 13.65
C GLY A 241 4.60 -18.35 13.13
N GLY A 242 4.79 -18.20 11.82
CA GLY A 242 5.05 -16.91 11.19
C GLY A 242 3.79 -16.03 11.15
N HIS A 243 3.95 -14.74 10.92
CA HIS A 243 2.85 -13.77 11.02
C HIS A 243 2.61 -13.03 9.71
N LEU A 244 1.34 -12.85 9.39
CA LEU A 244 0.87 -11.87 8.41
C LEU A 244 0.44 -10.62 9.17
N ALA A 245 1.00 -9.47 8.79
CA ALA A 245 0.61 -8.17 9.31
C ALA A 245 0.12 -7.27 8.16
N ILE A 246 -1.07 -6.71 8.32
CA ILE A 246 -1.72 -5.85 7.33
C ILE A 246 -2.04 -4.52 8.00
N MET A 247 -1.63 -3.40 7.40
CA MET A 247 -2.13 -2.08 7.78
C MET A 247 -2.90 -1.50 6.60
N ASP A 248 -4.16 -1.10 6.87
CA ASP A 248 -5.00 -0.55 5.82
C ASP A 248 -6.13 0.32 6.41
N MET A 249 -6.94 0.89 5.52
CA MET A 249 -8.13 1.65 5.89
C MET A 249 -9.04 0.83 6.79
N ASN A 250 -9.64 1.48 7.80
CA ASN A 250 -10.62 0.84 8.67
C ASN A 250 -12.05 1.09 8.17
N PRO A 251 -12.72 0.12 7.52
CA PRO A 251 -14.09 0.29 7.03
C PRO A 251 -15.11 0.64 8.11
N GLN A 252 -14.81 0.31 9.38
CA GLN A 252 -15.67 0.61 10.54
C GLN A 252 -15.35 1.96 11.19
N SER A 253 -14.47 2.77 10.58
CA SER A 253 -14.11 4.09 11.08
C SER A 253 -15.32 5.03 11.09
N GLU A 254 -15.52 5.74 12.18
CA GLU A 254 -16.52 6.81 12.26
C GLU A 254 -16.29 7.93 11.23
N ILE A 255 -15.04 8.12 10.79
CA ILE A 255 -14.70 9.12 9.79
C ILE A 255 -15.33 8.76 8.45
N TYR A 256 -15.25 7.47 8.03
CA TYR A 256 -15.90 7.02 6.81
C TYR A 256 -17.42 6.95 6.97
N ALA A 257 -17.91 6.52 8.13
CA ALA A 257 -19.35 6.49 8.41
C ALA A 257 -20.00 7.88 8.38
N LYS A 258 -19.28 8.92 8.81
CA LYS A 258 -19.73 10.33 8.82
C LYS A 258 -19.32 11.11 7.58
N MET A 259 -18.62 10.49 6.63
CA MET A 259 -18.15 11.18 5.42
C MET A 259 -19.31 11.59 4.53
N PRO A 260 -19.35 12.85 4.05
CA PRO A 260 -20.37 13.27 3.10
C PRO A 260 -20.40 12.36 1.87
N PRO A 261 -21.58 11.89 1.43
CA PRO A 261 -21.69 10.91 0.33
C PRO A 261 -20.97 11.33 -0.97
N TYR A 262 -20.94 12.62 -1.27
CA TYR A 262 -20.25 13.12 -2.47
C TYR A 262 -18.73 13.01 -2.36
N ILE A 263 -18.13 13.16 -1.15
CA ILE A 263 -16.70 12.95 -0.91
C ILE A 263 -16.36 11.46 -1.03
N LEU A 264 -17.19 10.58 -0.46
CA LEU A 264 -17.02 9.14 -0.59
C LEU A 264 -17.11 8.71 -2.06
N THR A 265 -18.03 9.30 -2.85
CA THR A 265 -18.13 9.07 -4.30
C THR A 265 -16.85 9.49 -5.02
N LEU A 266 -16.27 10.63 -4.66
CA LEU A 266 -15.02 11.11 -5.25
C LEU A 266 -13.85 10.15 -4.89
N LEU A 267 -13.75 9.72 -3.64
CA LEU A 267 -12.76 8.76 -3.19
C LEU A 267 -12.86 7.45 -3.98
N LYS A 268 -14.06 6.89 -4.11
CA LYS A 268 -14.30 5.68 -4.91
C LYS A 268 -13.99 5.84 -6.41
N SER A 269 -14.01 7.05 -6.93
CA SER A 269 -13.64 7.31 -8.33
C SER A 269 -12.14 7.22 -8.59
N THR A 270 -11.32 7.32 -7.55
CA THR A 270 -9.86 7.15 -7.61
C THR A 270 -9.42 5.78 -7.11
N GLU A 271 -10.28 5.09 -6.33
CA GLU A 271 -10.07 3.78 -5.75
C GLU A 271 -11.16 2.81 -6.22
N PRO A 272 -11.03 2.20 -7.39
CA PRO A 272 -12.12 1.47 -8.04
C PRO A 272 -12.60 0.23 -7.25
N TYR A 273 -11.76 -0.34 -6.40
CA TYR A 273 -12.07 -1.53 -5.61
C TYR A 273 -12.40 -1.24 -4.14
N LEU A 274 -12.52 0.04 -3.75
CA LEU A 274 -12.76 0.42 -2.36
C LEU A 274 -14.05 -0.17 -1.79
N ASP A 275 -15.11 -0.31 -2.59
CA ASP A 275 -16.36 -0.94 -2.15
C ASP A 275 -16.19 -2.43 -1.87
N GLU A 276 -15.39 -3.12 -2.68
CA GLU A 276 -15.08 -4.54 -2.47
C GLU A 276 -14.27 -4.72 -1.18
N TYR A 277 -13.27 -3.87 -0.95
CA TYR A 277 -12.48 -3.89 0.28
C TYR A 277 -13.33 -3.56 1.53
N PHE A 278 -14.21 -2.57 1.44
CA PHE A 278 -15.09 -2.21 2.57
C PHE A 278 -16.13 -3.29 2.88
N GLY A 279 -16.51 -4.10 1.88
CA GLY A 279 -17.39 -5.26 2.04
C GLY A 279 -16.69 -6.55 2.45
N LEU A 280 -15.35 -6.57 2.52
CA LEU A 280 -14.57 -7.75 2.88
C LEU A 280 -14.65 -8.03 4.39
N ASP A 281 -15.12 -9.22 4.76
CA ASP A 281 -14.91 -9.76 6.10
C ASP A 281 -13.47 -10.28 6.20
N ILE A 282 -12.58 -9.41 6.66
CA ILE A 282 -11.15 -9.70 6.69
C ILE A 282 -10.81 -10.81 7.71
N GLU A 283 -11.57 -10.95 8.79
CA GLU A 283 -11.37 -12.01 9.78
C GLU A 283 -11.67 -13.37 9.14
N GLN A 284 -12.84 -13.51 8.52
CA GLN A 284 -13.21 -14.74 7.84
C GLN A 284 -12.28 -15.05 6.68
N ALA A 285 -11.88 -14.04 5.91
CA ALA A 285 -10.94 -14.19 4.80
C ALA A 285 -9.58 -14.75 5.23
N LEU A 286 -9.07 -14.31 6.37
CA LEU A 286 -7.82 -14.83 6.94
C LEU A 286 -7.98 -16.25 7.49
N LEU A 287 -9.06 -16.54 8.19
CA LEU A 287 -9.38 -17.90 8.64
C LEU A 287 -9.45 -18.89 7.46
N ASP A 288 -10.16 -18.53 6.40
CA ASP A 288 -10.30 -19.33 5.19
C ASP A 288 -8.97 -19.51 4.42
N SER A 289 -8.01 -18.63 4.69
CA SER A 289 -6.67 -18.67 4.10
C SER A 289 -5.65 -19.45 4.94
N GLY A 290 -6.04 -20.02 6.09
CA GLY A 290 -5.20 -20.85 6.94
C GLY A 290 -4.41 -20.09 8.02
N PHE A 291 -4.95 -18.96 8.47
CA PHE A 291 -4.45 -18.22 9.62
C PHE A 291 -5.30 -18.49 10.87
N ALA A 292 -4.73 -18.25 12.03
CA ALA A 292 -5.47 -18.18 13.29
C ALA A 292 -6.36 -16.93 13.32
N GLN A 293 -7.25 -16.86 14.33
CA GLN A 293 -8.08 -15.67 14.57
C GLN A 293 -7.19 -14.43 14.65
N PRO A 294 -7.38 -13.43 13.77
CA PRO A 294 -6.55 -12.24 13.76
C PRO A 294 -6.82 -11.32 14.94
N THR A 295 -5.82 -10.58 15.34
CA THR A 295 -5.97 -9.42 16.21
C THR A 295 -6.11 -8.16 15.34
N ILE A 296 -7.12 -7.35 15.62
CA ILE A 296 -7.38 -6.10 14.92
C ILE A 296 -7.22 -4.93 15.87
N THR A 297 -6.31 -4.01 15.57
CA THR A 297 -6.02 -2.83 16.38
C THR A 297 -6.13 -1.57 15.53
N CYS A 298 -6.94 -0.61 15.97
CA CYS A 298 -7.00 0.70 15.31
C CYS A 298 -5.76 1.51 15.69
N ASN A 299 -4.91 1.81 14.73
CA ASN A 299 -3.71 2.63 14.95
C ASN A 299 -3.93 4.12 14.65
N THR A 300 -4.98 4.46 13.91
CA THR A 300 -5.46 5.84 13.73
C THR A 300 -6.99 5.86 13.63
N PRO A 301 -7.64 7.03 13.69
CA PRO A 301 -9.08 7.11 13.45
C PRO A 301 -9.54 6.60 12.07
N ARG A 302 -8.61 6.37 11.13
CA ARG A 302 -8.92 5.96 9.74
C ARG A 302 -8.35 4.59 9.38
N HIS A 303 -7.35 4.10 10.13
CA HIS A 303 -6.59 2.91 9.77
C HIS A 303 -6.61 1.88 10.89
N ARG A 304 -6.48 0.63 10.50
CA ARG A 304 -6.32 -0.50 11.39
C ARG A 304 -5.12 -1.35 10.98
N THR A 305 -4.52 -1.99 11.96
CA THR A 305 -3.53 -3.04 11.78
C THR A 305 -4.17 -4.38 12.15
N VAL A 306 -4.03 -5.36 11.28
CA VAL A 306 -4.50 -6.73 11.45
C VAL A 306 -3.29 -7.65 11.49
N VAL A 307 -3.15 -8.45 12.54
CA VAL A 307 -2.05 -9.42 12.67
C VAL A 307 -2.63 -10.80 12.88
N ALA A 308 -2.18 -11.77 12.08
CA ALA A 308 -2.63 -13.16 12.16
C ALA A 308 -1.44 -14.13 12.09
N GLU A 309 -1.46 -15.16 12.90
CA GLU A 309 -0.45 -16.22 12.92
C GLU A 309 -0.79 -17.31 11.91
N ALA A 310 0.20 -17.78 11.16
CA ALA A 310 0.08 -18.90 10.26
C ALA A 310 -0.03 -20.23 11.05
N ILE A 311 -1.19 -20.86 11.01
CA ILE A 311 -1.40 -22.15 11.69
C ILE A 311 -0.72 -23.30 10.95
N ASN A 312 -0.35 -24.35 11.69
CA ASN A 312 0.12 -25.59 11.09
C ASN A 312 -0.98 -26.15 10.18
N SER A 313 -0.67 -26.43 8.92
CA SER A 313 -1.56 -27.26 8.11
C SER A 313 -1.71 -28.59 8.86
N GLN A 314 -2.90 -28.88 9.36
CA GLN A 314 -3.18 -30.25 9.80
C GLN A 314 -3.05 -31.13 8.56
N VAL A 315 -2.06 -32.00 8.56
CA VAL A 315 -1.84 -33.07 7.57
C VAL A 315 -2.99 -34.05 7.63
#